data_b2e6540543497519b6fe16331026ee68
#
_entry.id   b2e6540543497519b6fe16331026ee68
#
_cell.length_a   1.000
_cell.length_b   1.000
_cell.length_c   1.000
_cell.angle_alpha   90.00
_cell.angle_beta   90.00
_cell.angle_gamma   90.00
#
_symmetry.space_group_name_H-M   'P 1'
#
loop_
_entity.id
_entity.type
_entity.pdbx_description
1 polymer ?
#
loop_
_entity_poly.entity_id
_entity_poly.type
_entity_poly.pdbx_seq_one_letter_code
_entity_poly.pdbx_strand_id
1 'polypeptide(L)'
;DHLGRGRRRGWMGRFGIEARDSGMACTGIEVDRSHGFTDHRSRVARVYRLGDDGTLPRDATFIKNALVDRNNHVHTQMAGAIHIHPNGRFVYMTNRNSGTEEIGGRKVFKGGENNLAVFSIDPATGEPTLIQNIEARTIHLRTFAIDPSGRLLVAASILPMAMRDGSTMPAALVVYRIGADGKLTFARKVDVDTGRFMQFWTGIVALP
;
A
#
# COMPACT_ATOMS: atom_id res chain seq x y z
N ASP A 1 -16.53 -5.63 -46.59
CA ASP A 1 -16.12 -6.40 -45.40
C ASP A 1 -15.19 -5.58 -44.50
N HIS A 2 -15.83 -4.84 -43.60
CA HIS A 2 -15.13 -4.06 -42.56
C HIS A 2 -15.26 -4.80 -41.26
N LEU A 3 -14.18 -5.43 -40.78
CA LEU A 3 -14.07 -5.88 -39.41
C LEU A 3 -13.25 -4.84 -38.62
N GLY A 4 -13.98 -4.02 -37.86
CA GLY A 4 -13.44 -3.03 -36.96
C GLY A 4 -12.65 -3.69 -35.83
N ARG A 5 -11.38 -3.32 -35.70
CA ARG A 5 -10.54 -3.67 -34.52
C ARG A 5 -11.01 -2.84 -33.32
N GLY A 6 -11.80 -3.47 -32.47
CA GLY A 6 -12.20 -2.90 -31.18
C GLY A 6 -10.97 -2.68 -30.29
N ARG A 7 -10.64 -1.41 -30.07
CA ARG A 7 -9.68 -1.02 -29.01
C ARG A 7 -10.30 -1.35 -27.67
N ARG A 8 -9.74 -2.33 -26.97
CA ARG A 8 -10.05 -2.57 -25.56
C ARG A 8 -9.56 -1.36 -24.77
N ARG A 9 -10.49 -0.50 -24.36
CA ARG A 9 -10.23 0.56 -23.38
C ARG A 9 -10.00 -0.14 -22.03
N GLY A 10 -8.75 -0.18 -21.57
CA GLY A 10 -8.44 -0.58 -20.22
C GLY A 10 -9.10 0.39 -19.24
N TRP A 11 -9.79 -0.13 -18.26
CA TRP A 11 -10.31 0.65 -17.14
C TRP A 11 -9.13 1.23 -16.34
N MET A 12 -8.81 2.49 -16.58
CA MET A 12 -8.06 3.29 -15.62
C MET A 12 -9.03 3.75 -14.54
N GLY A 13 -8.98 3.15 -13.36
CA GLY A 13 -9.64 3.71 -12.20
C GLY A 13 -8.97 5.05 -11.87
N ARG A 14 -9.68 6.16 -12.09
CA ARG A 14 -9.29 7.47 -11.61
C ARG A 14 -9.47 7.46 -10.09
N PHE A 15 -8.39 7.34 -9.34
CA PHE A 15 -8.35 7.74 -7.95
C PHE A 15 -7.65 9.09 -7.88
N GLY A 16 -8.41 10.16 -8.13
CA GLY A 16 -7.97 11.51 -7.88
C GLY A 16 -8.32 11.89 -6.46
N ILE A 17 -7.35 12.30 -5.67
CA ILE A 17 -7.61 13.10 -4.47
C ILE A 17 -7.21 14.53 -4.84
N GLU A 18 -8.19 15.40 -5.00
CA GLU A 18 -7.97 16.83 -5.14
C GLU A 18 -7.53 17.38 -3.78
N ALA A 19 -6.28 17.77 -3.65
CA ALA A 19 -5.89 18.74 -2.64
C ALA A 19 -6.30 20.11 -3.21
N ARG A 20 -7.45 20.63 -2.76
CA ARG A 20 -7.87 21.97 -3.10
C ARG A 20 -6.87 22.93 -2.47
N ASP A 21 -6.28 23.81 -3.26
CA ASP A 21 -5.48 25.00 -3.01
C ASP A 21 -3.99 24.99 -3.39
N SER A 22 -3.36 23.88 -3.74
CA SER A 22 -1.92 23.90 -4.13
C SER A 22 -1.61 23.42 -5.54
N GLY A 23 -2.61 23.05 -6.32
CA GLY A 23 -2.37 22.51 -7.68
C GLY A 23 -1.56 21.20 -7.71
N MET A 24 -1.37 20.56 -6.56
CA MET A 24 -0.67 19.29 -6.45
C MET A 24 -1.65 18.16 -6.14
N ALA A 25 -1.88 17.30 -7.12
CA ALA A 25 -2.51 16.03 -6.89
C ALA A 25 -1.41 14.99 -6.66
N CYS A 26 -1.35 14.45 -5.45
CA CYS A 26 -0.67 13.17 -5.25
C CYS A 26 -1.55 12.11 -5.88
N THR A 27 -1.33 11.83 -7.14
CA THR A 27 -2.01 10.73 -7.80
C THR A 27 -1.19 9.49 -7.59
N GLY A 28 -1.77 8.65 -6.83
CA GLY A 28 -1.75 7.20 -6.89
C GLY A 28 -0.46 6.53 -7.29
N ILE A 29 -0.40 5.42 -6.74
CA ILE A 29 0.48 4.34 -7.08
C ILE A 29 0.30 4.01 -8.54
N GLU A 30 1.34 4.07 -9.28
CA GLU A 30 1.54 3.14 -10.35
C GLU A 30 2.04 1.82 -9.74
N VAL A 31 1.15 0.87 -9.58
CA VAL A 31 1.57 -0.53 -9.70
C VAL A 31 1.89 -0.67 -11.17
N ASP A 32 3.15 -0.71 -11.52
CA ASP A 32 3.59 -0.87 -12.90
C ASP A 32 2.90 -2.09 -13.52
N ARG A 33 1.87 -1.83 -14.33
CA ARG A 33 1.18 -2.83 -15.14
C ARG A 33 1.68 -2.82 -16.57
N SER A 34 2.71 -2.05 -16.89
CA SER A 34 3.16 -1.87 -18.26
C SER A 34 3.86 -3.08 -18.86
N HIS A 35 4.27 -4.03 -18.04
CA HIS A 35 4.86 -5.29 -18.52
C HIS A 35 4.39 -6.45 -17.65
N GLY A 36 3.68 -7.36 -18.26
CA GLY A 36 3.07 -8.54 -17.67
C GLY A 36 3.77 -9.15 -16.47
N PHE A 37 3.01 -9.36 -15.44
CA PHE A 37 3.15 -10.26 -14.27
C PHE A 37 4.52 -10.52 -13.63
N THR A 38 5.63 -9.91 -14.05
CA THR A 38 6.97 -10.27 -13.59
C THR A 38 7.82 -9.12 -13.04
N ASP A 39 7.43 -7.87 -13.11
CA ASP A 39 8.21 -6.78 -12.52
C ASP A 39 7.67 -6.38 -11.14
N HIS A 40 8.06 -7.17 -10.14
CA HIS A 40 7.81 -6.98 -8.71
C HIS A 40 8.66 -5.84 -8.10
N ARG A 41 9.08 -4.86 -8.87
CA ARG A 41 10.04 -3.82 -8.48
C ARG A 41 9.44 -2.59 -7.84
N SER A 42 8.13 -2.55 -7.67
CA SER A 42 7.42 -1.40 -7.08
C SER A 42 7.56 -1.38 -5.54
N ARG A 43 8.73 -0.95 -5.07
CA ARG A 43 9.05 -0.75 -3.63
C ARG A 43 9.15 0.72 -3.30
N VAL A 44 8.57 1.55 -4.17
CA VAL A 44 8.71 3.00 -4.14
C VAL A 44 7.36 3.69 -4.21
N ALA A 45 7.26 4.83 -3.56
CA ALA A 45 6.20 5.79 -3.80
C ALA A 45 6.61 6.70 -4.96
N ARG A 46 5.75 6.81 -5.97
CA ARG A 46 5.92 7.74 -7.09
C ARG A 46 4.92 8.88 -6.96
N VAL A 47 5.39 10.09 -7.13
CA VAL A 47 4.59 11.31 -7.09
C VAL A 47 4.67 11.98 -8.46
N TYR A 48 3.52 12.35 -8.99
CA TYR A 48 3.40 13.02 -10.27
C TYR A 48 2.72 14.36 -10.06
N ARG A 49 3.19 15.39 -10.74
CA ARG A 49 2.48 16.67 -10.85
C ARG A 49 1.55 16.58 -12.05
N LEU A 50 0.26 16.69 -11.83
CA LEU A 50 -0.70 16.73 -12.93
C LEU A 50 -0.52 18.02 -13.75
N GLY A 51 -0.69 17.94 -15.05
CA GLY A 51 -0.86 19.11 -15.90
C GLY A 51 -2.15 19.87 -15.57
N ASP A 52 -2.23 21.13 -15.96
CA ASP A 52 -3.41 21.98 -15.73
C ASP A 52 -4.67 21.42 -16.39
N ASP A 53 -4.51 20.62 -17.42
CA ASP A 53 -5.56 19.88 -18.12
C ASP A 53 -5.89 18.53 -17.46
N GLY A 54 -5.26 18.20 -16.32
CA GLY A 54 -5.41 16.95 -15.60
C GLY A 54 -4.66 15.77 -16.23
N THR A 55 -3.76 16.00 -17.18
CA THR A 55 -2.93 14.95 -17.75
C THR A 55 -1.87 14.45 -16.76
N LEU A 56 -1.62 13.15 -16.80
CA LEU A 56 -0.56 12.51 -16.00
C LEU A 56 0.73 12.48 -16.84
N PRO A 57 1.84 13.09 -16.39
CA PRO A 57 3.11 13.00 -17.09
C PRO A 57 3.64 11.57 -17.09
N ARG A 58 4.52 11.28 -18.06
CA ARG A 58 5.17 9.97 -18.15
C ARG A 58 6.13 9.73 -16.99
N ASP A 59 6.84 10.76 -16.59
CA ASP A 59 7.90 10.67 -15.58
C ASP A 59 7.40 11.18 -14.23
N ALA A 60 7.73 10.46 -13.17
CA ALA A 60 7.42 10.87 -11.80
C ALA A 60 8.26 12.08 -11.40
N THR A 61 7.63 13.04 -10.72
CA THR A 61 8.33 14.19 -10.14
C THR A 61 9.26 13.75 -8.99
N PHE A 62 8.78 12.81 -8.17
CA PHE A 62 9.57 12.23 -7.08
C PHE A 62 9.41 10.71 -7.05
N ILE A 63 10.50 10.03 -6.70
CA ILE A 63 10.52 8.59 -6.45
C ILE A 63 11.17 8.35 -5.10
N LYS A 64 10.44 7.77 -4.15
CA LYS A 64 10.90 7.54 -2.77
C LYS A 64 10.81 6.07 -2.40
N ASN A 65 11.89 5.54 -1.85
CA ASN A 65 11.91 4.17 -1.34
C ASN A 65 11.03 4.06 -0.08
N ALA A 66 10.24 3.00 0.01
CA ALA A 66 9.32 2.74 1.12
C ALA A 66 9.83 1.65 2.08
N LEU A 67 10.90 0.93 1.73
CA LEU A 67 11.44 -0.15 2.54
C LEU A 67 12.43 0.36 3.59
N VAL A 68 12.55 -0.37 4.67
CA VAL A 68 13.64 -0.20 5.67
C VAL A 68 14.97 -0.54 5.03
N ASP A 69 15.06 -1.74 4.45
CA ASP A 69 16.22 -2.15 3.67
C ASP A 69 16.06 -1.76 2.20
N ARG A 70 16.72 -0.67 1.82
CA ARG A 70 16.71 -0.15 0.44
C ARG A 70 17.32 -1.13 -0.57
N ASN A 71 18.14 -2.05 -0.12
CA ASN A 71 18.80 -3.07 -0.95
C ASN A 71 18.04 -4.39 -1.00
N ASN A 72 16.86 -4.44 -0.40
CA ASN A 72 16.02 -5.62 -0.46
C ASN A 72 15.51 -5.86 -1.90
N HIS A 73 16.12 -6.81 -2.60
CA HIS A 73 15.79 -7.19 -3.96
C HIS A 73 15.03 -8.51 -4.05
N VAL A 74 14.44 -8.98 -2.94
CA VAL A 74 13.67 -10.23 -2.94
C VAL A 74 12.46 -10.10 -3.85
N HIS A 75 12.31 -11.02 -4.78
CA HIS A 75 11.25 -11.02 -5.81
C HIS A 75 9.82 -10.89 -5.27
N THR A 76 9.59 -11.43 -4.08
CA THR A 76 8.27 -11.43 -3.44
C THR A 76 7.98 -10.18 -2.63
N GLN A 77 8.95 -9.24 -2.53
CA GLN A 77 8.74 -7.96 -1.85
C GLN A 77 8.01 -7.01 -2.77
N MET A 78 6.85 -6.53 -2.34
CA MET A 78 5.95 -5.71 -3.13
C MET A 78 5.41 -4.54 -2.30
N ALA A 79 5.05 -3.47 -2.98
CA ALA A 79 4.15 -2.47 -2.44
C ALA A 79 2.71 -3.01 -2.42
N GLY A 80 1.91 -2.46 -1.52
CA GLY A 80 0.47 -2.74 -1.46
C GLY A 80 -0.36 -1.47 -1.66
N ALA A 81 -1.36 -1.26 -0.80
CA ALA A 81 -2.19 -0.06 -0.84
C ALA A 81 -1.40 1.19 -0.44
N ILE A 82 -1.83 2.35 -0.95
CA ILE A 82 -1.37 3.68 -0.55
C ILE A 82 -2.57 4.62 -0.45
N HIS A 83 -2.59 5.43 0.59
CA HIS A 83 -3.63 6.44 0.79
C HIS A 83 -3.02 7.71 1.36
N ILE A 84 -3.56 8.85 0.94
CA ILE A 84 -3.25 10.14 1.53
C ILE A 84 -4.15 10.35 2.74
N HIS A 85 -3.59 10.90 3.81
CA HIS A 85 -4.34 11.34 4.97
C HIS A 85 -5.35 12.42 4.57
N PRO A 86 -6.57 12.48 5.17
CA PRO A 86 -7.58 13.50 4.83
C PRO A 86 -7.10 14.95 4.90
N ASN A 87 -6.07 15.25 5.71
CA ASN A 87 -5.48 16.60 5.79
C ASN A 87 -4.45 16.93 4.69
N GLY A 88 -4.19 16.01 3.77
CA GLY A 88 -3.25 16.19 2.67
C GLY A 88 -1.75 16.23 3.04
N ARG A 89 -1.39 16.03 4.32
CA ARG A 89 -0.01 16.23 4.80
C ARG A 89 0.80 14.94 4.93
N PHE A 90 0.17 13.78 4.87
CA PHE A 90 0.83 12.48 5.06
C PHE A 90 0.35 11.46 4.04
N VAL A 91 1.24 10.54 3.70
CA VAL A 91 0.94 9.37 2.86
C VAL A 91 1.31 8.11 3.62
N TYR A 92 0.44 7.11 3.57
CA TYR A 92 0.67 5.78 4.12
C TYR A 92 0.73 4.76 2.99
N MET A 93 1.66 3.82 3.09
CA MET A 93 1.84 2.79 2.09
C MET A 93 2.18 1.46 2.76
N THR A 94 1.55 0.37 2.35
CA THR A 94 1.92 -0.95 2.83
C THR A 94 3.06 -1.53 2.00
N ASN A 95 4.07 -2.07 2.69
CA ASN A 95 5.03 -3.01 2.13
C ASN A 95 4.60 -4.42 2.53
N ARG A 96 4.61 -5.35 1.58
CA ARG A 96 4.11 -6.70 1.81
C ARG A 96 4.99 -7.74 1.15
N ASN A 97 5.14 -8.85 1.84
CA ASN A 97 5.80 -10.03 1.33
C ASN A 97 5.03 -11.28 1.77
N SER A 98 4.83 -12.22 0.85
CA SER A 98 4.17 -13.50 1.11
C SER A 98 4.96 -14.66 0.51
N GLY A 99 6.25 -14.43 0.22
CA GLY A 99 7.12 -15.47 -0.31
C GLY A 99 7.23 -16.65 0.64
N THR A 100 7.17 -17.85 0.09
CA THR A 100 7.31 -19.10 0.86
C THR A 100 8.48 -19.90 0.37
N GLU A 101 8.96 -20.77 1.25
CA GLU A 101 9.88 -21.86 0.97
C GLU A 101 9.30 -23.16 1.50
N GLU A 102 9.80 -24.27 1.02
CA GLU A 102 9.35 -25.58 1.48
C GLU A 102 10.30 -26.12 2.54
N ILE A 103 9.76 -26.45 3.72
CA ILE A 103 10.48 -27.09 4.82
C ILE A 103 9.65 -28.30 5.26
N GLY A 104 10.22 -29.50 5.16
CA GLY A 104 9.55 -30.75 5.57
C GLY A 104 8.21 -30.99 4.86
N GLY A 105 8.10 -30.65 3.58
CA GLY A 105 6.88 -30.81 2.79
C GLY A 105 5.80 -29.74 3.06
N ARG A 106 6.12 -28.71 3.86
CA ARG A 106 5.20 -27.60 4.20
C ARG A 106 5.73 -26.28 3.67
N LYS A 107 4.88 -25.50 3.00
CA LYS A 107 5.20 -24.13 2.59
C LYS A 107 5.12 -23.20 3.79
N VAL A 108 6.25 -22.57 4.13
CA VAL A 108 6.35 -21.62 5.25
C VAL A 108 6.87 -20.27 4.76
N PHE A 109 6.56 -19.21 5.50
CA PHE A 109 7.03 -17.86 5.19
C PHE A 109 8.56 -17.79 5.22
N LYS A 110 9.16 -17.34 4.11
CA LYS A 110 10.62 -17.28 3.98
C LYS A 110 11.24 -15.97 4.46
N GLY A 111 10.43 -14.99 4.88
CA GLY A 111 10.89 -13.69 5.32
C GLY A 111 10.62 -12.57 4.33
N GLY A 112 11.00 -11.36 4.72
CA GLY A 112 10.78 -10.12 3.99
C GLY A 112 10.00 -9.09 4.82
N GLU A 113 9.92 -7.85 4.29
CA GLU A 113 9.28 -6.77 5.01
C GLU A 113 7.76 -6.81 4.87
N ASN A 114 7.09 -6.73 6.00
CA ASN A 114 5.66 -6.50 6.13
C ASN A 114 5.48 -5.35 7.11
N ASN A 115 5.36 -4.13 6.58
CA ASN A 115 5.29 -2.90 7.37
C ASN A 115 4.41 -1.85 6.68
N LEU A 116 4.17 -0.73 7.38
CA LEU A 116 3.62 0.48 6.78
C LEU A 116 4.70 1.55 6.76
N ALA A 117 4.96 2.10 5.58
CA ALA A 117 5.75 3.29 5.39
C ALA A 117 4.87 4.53 5.52
N VAL A 118 5.32 5.50 6.27
CA VAL A 118 4.67 6.80 6.47
C VAL A 118 5.56 7.89 5.91
N PHE A 119 4.99 8.73 5.05
CA PHE A 119 5.67 9.88 4.49
C PHE A 119 4.95 11.16 4.93
N SER A 120 5.72 12.19 5.29
CA SER A 120 5.23 13.55 5.33
C SER A 120 5.34 14.18 3.94
N ILE A 121 4.41 15.05 3.58
CA ILE A 121 4.40 15.79 2.31
C ILE A 121 4.83 17.22 2.60
N ASP A 122 5.85 17.70 1.90
CA ASP A 122 6.19 19.12 1.89
C ASP A 122 5.08 19.92 1.19
N PRO A 123 4.44 20.88 1.86
CA PRO A 123 3.28 21.59 1.31
C PRO A 123 3.63 22.51 0.12
N ALA A 124 4.88 22.93 0.00
CA ALA A 124 5.31 23.83 -1.09
C ALA A 124 5.69 23.06 -2.35
N THR A 125 6.36 21.92 -2.20
CA THR A 125 6.91 21.14 -3.32
C THR A 125 6.12 19.89 -3.64
N GLY A 126 5.36 19.34 -2.67
CA GLY A 126 4.71 18.03 -2.75
C GLY A 126 5.68 16.87 -2.55
N GLU A 127 6.93 17.15 -2.20
CA GLU A 127 7.94 16.11 -2.02
C GLU A 127 7.65 15.27 -0.77
N PRO A 128 7.53 13.92 -0.90
CA PRO A 128 7.35 13.06 0.25
C PRO A 128 8.70 12.75 0.91
N THR A 129 8.71 12.80 2.25
CA THR A 129 9.83 12.39 3.09
C THR A 129 9.40 11.24 3.99
N LEU A 130 10.13 10.11 3.95
CA LEU A 130 9.86 8.96 4.81
C LEU A 130 10.15 9.35 6.27
N ILE A 131 9.13 9.27 7.13
CA ILE A 131 9.21 9.63 8.56
C ILE A 131 9.05 8.44 9.50
N GLN A 132 8.54 7.30 9.00
CA GLN A 132 8.40 6.08 9.79
C GLN A 132 8.24 4.86 8.89
N ASN A 133 8.80 3.71 9.35
CA ASN A 133 8.34 2.39 8.99
C ASN A 133 7.87 1.71 10.27
N ILE A 134 6.65 1.21 10.29
CA ILE A 134 6.09 0.50 11.45
C ILE A 134 5.72 -0.93 11.06
N GLU A 135 6.14 -1.88 11.88
CA GLU A 135 5.87 -3.29 11.66
C GLU A 135 4.37 -3.60 11.59
N ALA A 136 3.99 -4.45 10.64
CA ALA A 136 2.61 -4.82 10.39
C ALA A 136 1.99 -5.74 11.44
N ARG A 137 2.80 -6.50 12.20
CA ARG A 137 2.38 -7.54 13.16
C ARG A 137 1.53 -8.64 12.54
N THR A 138 1.54 -8.75 11.22
CA THR A 138 0.90 -9.78 10.39
C THR A 138 1.64 -9.85 9.06
N ILE A 139 1.30 -10.82 8.22
CA ILE A 139 1.99 -11.04 6.94
C ILE A 139 1.04 -10.74 5.80
N HIS A 140 1.59 -10.16 4.71
CA HIS A 140 0.89 -9.85 3.49
C HIS A 140 -0.24 -8.82 3.65
N LEU A 141 0.10 -7.66 4.23
CA LEU A 141 -0.80 -6.49 4.28
C LEU A 141 -1.14 -6.02 2.86
N ARG A 142 -2.34 -6.31 2.40
CA ARG A 142 -2.76 -5.95 1.04
C ARG A 142 -3.46 -4.61 0.98
N THR A 143 -4.25 -4.32 1.98
CA THR A 143 -5.16 -3.17 1.99
C THR A 143 -5.20 -2.53 3.36
N PHE A 144 -5.57 -1.28 3.39
CA PHE A 144 -5.92 -0.55 4.60
C PHE A 144 -6.91 0.56 4.28
N ALA A 145 -7.54 1.08 5.30
CA ALA A 145 -8.36 2.29 5.21
C ALA A 145 -8.02 3.23 6.36
N ILE A 146 -8.18 4.53 6.11
CA ILE A 146 -8.08 5.60 7.11
C ILE A 146 -9.50 6.03 7.44
N ASP A 147 -9.81 6.19 8.71
CA ASP A 147 -11.12 6.69 9.11
C ASP A 147 -11.33 8.14 8.65
N PRO A 148 -12.57 8.59 8.42
CA PRO A 148 -12.83 9.95 7.92
C PRO A 148 -12.30 11.06 8.81
N SER A 149 -12.12 10.81 10.11
CA SER A 149 -11.53 11.79 11.04
C SER A 149 -10.00 11.87 10.94
N GLY A 150 -9.37 10.94 10.23
CA GLY A 150 -7.92 10.86 10.10
C GLY A 150 -7.19 10.40 11.37
N ARG A 151 -7.88 9.83 12.35
CA ARG A 151 -7.27 9.44 13.63
C ARG A 151 -6.92 7.96 13.73
N LEU A 152 -7.50 7.14 12.87
CA LEU A 152 -7.28 5.69 12.85
C LEU A 152 -6.93 5.20 11.45
N LEU A 153 -6.05 4.20 11.39
CA LEU A 153 -5.77 3.41 10.22
C LEU A 153 -6.00 1.95 10.57
N VAL A 154 -6.77 1.25 9.76
CA VAL A 154 -7.00 -0.20 9.89
C VAL A 154 -6.44 -0.89 8.67
N ALA A 155 -5.45 -1.75 8.87
CA ALA A 155 -4.83 -2.55 7.83
C ALA A 155 -5.27 -4.01 7.93
N ALA A 156 -5.39 -4.68 6.79
CA ALA A 156 -5.82 -6.07 6.70
C ALA A 156 -4.80 -6.93 5.95
N SER A 157 -4.48 -8.10 6.52
CA SER A 157 -3.75 -9.16 5.84
C SER A 157 -4.72 -10.11 5.13
N ILE A 158 -4.23 -10.81 4.11
CA ILE A 158 -5.09 -11.60 3.21
C ILE A 158 -5.51 -12.93 3.84
N LEU A 159 -4.52 -13.70 4.29
CA LEU A 159 -4.67 -15.11 4.68
C LEU A 159 -3.74 -15.42 5.85
N PRO A 160 -4.01 -16.49 6.60
CA PRO A 160 -3.05 -17.06 7.52
C PRO A 160 -1.77 -17.49 6.81
N MET A 161 -0.63 -17.42 7.50
CA MET A 161 0.67 -17.79 6.96
C MET A 161 1.38 -18.77 7.91
N ALA A 162 1.79 -19.92 7.40
CA ALA A 162 2.59 -20.86 8.16
C ALA A 162 4.00 -20.30 8.38
N MET A 163 4.52 -20.45 9.59
CA MET A 163 5.82 -19.94 10.01
C MET A 163 6.84 -21.08 10.13
N ARG A 164 8.14 -20.72 10.11
CA ARG A 164 9.25 -21.68 10.22
C ARG A 164 9.29 -22.43 11.55
N ASP A 165 8.82 -21.79 12.62
CA ASP A 165 8.75 -22.38 13.98
C ASP A 165 7.58 -23.37 14.17
N GLY A 166 6.83 -23.67 13.09
CA GLY A 166 5.67 -24.54 13.13
C GLY A 166 4.37 -23.82 13.48
N SER A 167 4.42 -22.57 13.94
CA SER A 167 3.21 -21.78 14.22
C SER A 167 2.50 -21.34 12.94
N THR A 168 1.36 -20.68 13.10
CA THR A 168 0.64 -20.03 12.02
C THR A 168 0.36 -18.58 12.42
N MET A 169 0.85 -17.63 11.64
CA MET A 169 0.45 -16.24 11.76
C MET A 169 -0.98 -16.10 11.19
N PRO A 170 -1.99 -15.75 11.99
CA PRO A 170 -3.35 -15.63 11.51
C PRO A 170 -3.52 -14.44 10.57
N ALA A 171 -4.53 -14.49 9.70
CA ALA A 171 -5.03 -13.29 9.07
C ALA A 171 -5.54 -12.32 10.14
N ALA A 172 -5.42 -11.01 9.91
CA ALA A 172 -5.74 -10.05 10.95
C ALA A 172 -6.20 -8.70 10.41
N LEU A 173 -6.95 -7.98 11.23
CA LEU A 173 -7.09 -6.54 11.16
C LEU A 173 -6.15 -5.92 12.19
N VAL A 174 -5.34 -4.97 11.75
CA VAL A 174 -4.39 -4.27 12.62
C VAL A 174 -4.75 -2.80 12.66
N VAL A 175 -5.02 -2.30 13.86
CA VAL A 175 -5.46 -0.93 14.12
C VAL A 175 -4.29 -0.11 14.62
N TYR A 176 -4.11 1.04 14.00
CA TYR A 176 -3.13 2.05 14.41
C TYR A 176 -3.84 3.37 14.72
N ARG A 177 -3.33 4.09 15.72
CA ARG A 177 -3.67 5.50 15.93
C ARG A 177 -2.74 6.36 15.09
N ILE A 178 -3.28 7.42 14.49
CA ILE A 178 -2.53 8.40 13.73
C ILE A 178 -2.29 9.61 14.65
N GLY A 179 -1.03 9.94 14.88
CA GLY A 179 -0.62 11.11 15.64
C GLY A 179 -0.74 12.42 14.84
N ALA A 180 -0.66 13.55 15.51
CA ALA A 180 -0.66 14.86 14.86
C ALA A 180 0.55 15.06 13.93
N ASP A 181 1.64 14.33 14.17
CA ASP A 181 2.84 14.27 13.33
C ASP A 181 2.73 13.25 12.19
N GLY A 182 1.56 12.63 12.01
CA GLY A 182 1.27 11.62 11.01
C GLY A 182 1.79 10.24 11.33
N LYS A 183 2.58 10.07 12.39
CA LYS A 183 3.12 8.75 12.75
C LYS A 183 2.05 7.83 13.29
N LEU A 184 2.27 6.54 13.02
CA LEU A 184 1.40 5.46 13.46
C LEU A 184 1.87 4.91 14.80
N THR A 185 0.92 4.67 15.70
CA THR A 185 1.13 3.93 16.94
C THR A 185 0.21 2.72 16.95
N PHE A 186 0.76 1.54 17.18
CA PHE A 186 -0.03 0.32 17.28
C PHE A 186 -1.07 0.45 18.40
N ALA A 187 -2.32 0.13 18.10
CA ALA A 187 -3.40 0.15 19.07
C ALA A 187 -3.93 -1.25 19.36
N ARG A 188 -4.20 -2.05 18.32
CA ARG A 188 -4.83 -3.36 18.47
C ARG A 188 -4.60 -4.24 17.24
N LYS A 189 -4.53 -5.55 17.48
CA LYS A 189 -4.62 -6.58 16.45
C LYS A 189 -5.85 -7.46 16.76
N VAL A 190 -6.62 -7.78 15.74
CA VAL A 190 -7.76 -8.68 15.81
C VAL A 190 -7.51 -9.78 14.79
N ASP A 191 -7.31 -10.98 15.27
CA ASP A 191 -7.15 -12.15 14.41
C ASP A 191 -8.50 -12.48 13.77
N VAL A 192 -8.47 -12.84 12.48
CA VAL A 192 -9.65 -13.13 11.68
C VAL A 192 -9.56 -14.56 11.17
N ASP A 193 -10.55 -15.37 11.50
CA ASP A 193 -10.72 -16.66 10.84
C ASP A 193 -11.31 -16.44 9.46
N THR A 194 -10.49 -16.64 8.44
CA THR A 194 -10.91 -16.50 7.05
C THR A 194 -11.53 -17.80 6.49
N GLY A 195 -11.43 -18.91 7.21
CA GLY A 195 -11.86 -20.23 6.73
C GLY A 195 -11.23 -20.53 5.35
N ARG A 196 -12.07 -20.77 4.34
CA ARG A 196 -11.67 -20.99 2.95
C ARG A 196 -11.62 -19.71 2.10
N PHE A 197 -11.93 -18.54 2.69
CA PHE A 197 -11.98 -17.25 2.02
C PHE A 197 -10.74 -16.42 2.33
N MET A 198 -10.62 -15.26 1.69
CA MET A 198 -9.55 -14.31 1.92
C MET A 198 -10.09 -12.90 2.16
N GLN A 199 -9.37 -12.11 2.95
CA GLN A 199 -9.62 -10.67 3.08
C GLN A 199 -8.93 -9.94 1.95
N PHE A 200 -9.67 -9.25 1.10
CA PHE A 200 -9.08 -8.64 -0.10
C PHE A 200 -9.14 -7.12 -0.08
N TRP A 201 -10.20 -6.55 0.51
CA TRP A 201 -10.44 -5.11 0.60
C TRP A 201 -10.91 -4.72 2.00
N THR A 202 -10.51 -3.52 2.41
CA THR A 202 -10.92 -2.92 3.69
C THR A 202 -11.45 -1.52 3.42
N GLY A 203 -12.56 -1.19 4.05
CA GLY A 203 -13.14 0.15 4.05
C GLY A 203 -13.57 0.52 5.47
N ILE A 204 -13.58 1.81 5.78
CA ILE A 204 -14.09 2.36 7.03
C ILE A 204 -15.16 3.40 6.69
N VAL A 205 -16.30 3.28 7.35
CA VAL A 205 -17.38 4.26 7.25
C VAL A 205 -17.70 4.78 8.64
N ALA A 206 -18.00 6.08 8.75
CA ALA A 206 -18.56 6.63 9.96
C ALA A 206 -20.05 6.24 10.01
N LEU A 207 -20.48 5.73 11.14
CA LEU A 207 -21.92 5.56 11.39
C LEU A 207 -22.49 6.90 11.88
N PRO A 208 -23.75 7.20 11.53
CA PRO A 208 -24.43 8.42 11.98
C PRO A 208 -24.63 8.44 13.50
#